data_0805111f3d311374eaee635effac15d3
#
_entry.id   0805111f3d311374eaee635effac15d3
#
_cell.length_a   1.000
_cell.length_b   1.000
_cell.length_c   1.000
_cell.angle_alpha   90.00
_cell.angle_beta   90.00
_cell.angle_gamma   90.00
#
_symmetry.space_group_name_H-M   'P 1'
#
loop_
_entity.id
_entity.type
_entity.pdbx_description
1 polymer ?
#
loop_
_entity_poly.entity_id
_entity_poly.type
_entity_poly.pdbx_seq_one_letter_code
_entity_poly.pdbx_strand_id
1 'polypeptide(L)'
;MKYNVELALKNKTESYAFNQVAAQANGAAWLKCGDTVILATVVVDETDFVDEDFLPLTVQYIEKSYAAGKFPGGFIKRETKPSDFETLTSRIVDRSLRPLFPKGFANPVQITVMVLSADKEADLQVLALNAASAALYVSDIDIFNSVSAVRVGKIDGEIVFNPTRSQIEQSTLDLYLAGSKEDMLMIEMQTLGSDEVEILEMGMIDPL
;
A
#
# COMPACT_ATOMS: atom_id res chain seq x y z
N MET A 1 14.06 -1.92 16.74
CA MET A 1 14.71 -3.23 16.57
C MET A 1 14.92 -3.48 15.08
N LYS A 2 16.07 -4.05 14.64
CA LYS A 2 16.32 -4.33 13.21
C LYS A 2 16.13 -5.82 12.94
N TYR A 3 15.28 -6.19 12.02
CA TYR A 3 15.02 -7.59 11.64
C TYR A 3 14.49 -7.71 10.21
N ASN A 4 14.51 -8.92 9.68
CA ASN A 4 14.00 -9.26 8.36
C ASN A 4 12.92 -10.31 8.49
N VAL A 5 11.94 -10.23 7.59
CA VAL A 5 10.85 -11.22 7.44
C VAL A 5 10.69 -11.52 5.96
N GLU A 6 10.48 -12.78 5.62
CA GLU A 6 10.13 -13.22 4.28
C GLU A 6 8.76 -13.89 4.32
N LEU A 7 7.88 -13.47 3.42
CA LEU A 7 6.55 -14.03 3.20
C LEU A 7 6.52 -14.69 1.83
N ALA A 8 6.44 -16.02 1.83
CA ALA A 8 6.24 -16.79 0.61
C ALA A 8 4.74 -16.84 0.30
N LEU A 9 4.31 -16.06 -0.68
CA LEU A 9 2.97 -16.10 -1.24
C LEU A 9 2.91 -17.08 -2.42
N LYS A 10 1.73 -17.50 -2.82
CA LYS A 10 1.54 -18.51 -3.88
C LYS A 10 2.33 -18.20 -5.17
N ASN A 11 2.38 -16.93 -5.56
CA ASN A 11 2.96 -16.50 -6.84
C ASN A 11 4.20 -15.61 -6.69
N LYS A 12 4.54 -15.16 -5.48
CA LYS A 12 5.63 -14.22 -5.23
C LYS A 12 6.17 -14.36 -3.82
N THR A 13 7.36 -13.83 -3.60
CA THR A 13 7.94 -13.69 -2.26
C THR A 13 8.10 -12.21 -1.96
N GLU A 14 7.61 -11.78 -0.81
CA GLU A 14 7.81 -10.45 -0.27
C GLU A 14 8.83 -10.51 0.87
N SER A 15 9.90 -9.73 0.77
CA SER A 15 10.93 -9.62 1.79
C SER A 15 10.85 -8.25 2.45
N TYR A 16 10.79 -8.23 3.76
CA TYR A 16 10.71 -7.00 4.56
C TYR A 16 11.96 -6.84 5.41
N ALA A 17 12.57 -5.67 5.37
CA ALA A 17 13.64 -5.26 6.28
C ALA A 17 13.16 -4.06 7.10
N PHE A 18 13.04 -4.26 8.42
CA PHE A 18 12.48 -3.27 9.33
C PHE A 18 13.55 -2.43 10.00
N ASN A 19 13.34 -1.10 10.03
CA ASN A 19 14.18 -0.10 10.72
C ASN A 19 15.68 -0.18 10.39
N GLN A 20 16.03 -0.73 9.22
CA GLN A 20 17.42 -0.81 8.75
C GLN A 20 17.87 0.48 8.05
N VAL A 21 16.93 1.13 7.37
CA VAL A 21 17.09 2.43 6.72
C VAL A 21 16.12 3.42 7.35
N ALA A 22 16.31 4.71 7.08
CA ALA A 22 15.49 5.79 7.64
C ALA A 22 15.42 5.76 9.18
N ALA A 23 16.59 5.65 9.84
CA ALA A 23 16.70 5.45 11.29
C ALA A 23 16.15 6.61 12.16
N GLN A 24 15.77 7.74 11.57
CA GLN A 24 15.13 8.87 12.25
C GLN A 24 13.60 8.80 12.23
N ALA A 25 13.01 7.89 11.42
CA ALA A 25 11.57 7.66 11.41
C ALA A 25 11.17 6.80 12.62
N ASN A 26 9.95 6.99 13.12
CA ASN A 26 9.37 6.17 14.19
C ASN A 26 9.19 4.71 13.75
N GLY A 27 8.88 4.50 12.45
CA GLY A 27 8.85 3.18 11.84
C GLY A 27 9.29 3.22 10.39
N ALA A 28 10.02 2.19 9.94
CA ALA A 28 10.45 2.06 8.56
C ALA A 28 10.40 0.62 8.08
N ALA A 29 9.85 0.41 6.89
CA ALA A 29 9.82 -0.88 6.21
C ALA A 29 10.42 -0.74 4.81
N TRP A 30 11.43 -1.55 4.52
CA TRP A 30 11.96 -1.76 3.19
C TRP A 30 11.39 -3.05 2.64
N LEU A 31 10.45 -2.92 1.70
CA LEU A 31 9.82 -4.06 1.04
C LEU A 31 10.52 -4.33 -0.28
N LYS A 32 10.83 -5.60 -0.54
CA LYS A 32 11.30 -6.10 -1.82
C LYS A 32 10.40 -7.23 -2.31
N CYS A 33 9.91 -7.12 -3.54
CA CYS A 33 9.15 -8.16 -4.24
C CYS A 33 9.65 -8.24 -5.69
N GLY A 34 10.37 -9.33 -6.02
CA GLY A 34 11.09 -9.42 -7.29
C GLY A 34 12.08 -8.26 -7.45
N ASP A 35 11.96 -7.50 -8.55
CA ASP A 35 12.78 -6.32 -8.83
C ASP A 35 12.14 -5.02 -8.30
N THR A 36 10.95 -5.11 -7.71
CA THR A 36 10.29 -3.95 -7.07
C THR A 36 10.82 -3.74 -5.66
N VAL A 37 11.16 -2.49 -5.35
CA VAL A 37 11.62 -2.07 -4.03
C VAL A 37 10.85 -0.82 -3.61
N ILE A 38 10.25 -0.89 -2.43
CA ILE A 38 9.48 0.21 -1.81
C ILE A 38 10.03 0.48 -0.42
N LEU A 39 10.26 1.75 -0.12
CA LEU A 39 10.55 2.23 1.23
C LEU A 39 9.31 2.94 1.78
N ALA A 40 8.79 2.45 2.87
CA ALA A 40 7.75 3.13 3.65
C ALA A 40 8.33 3.63 4.97
N THR A 41 7.98 4.84 5.37
CA THR A 41 8.38 5.45 6.63
C THR A 41 7.19 6.10 7.32
N VAL A 42 7.19 6.05 8.63
CA VAL A 42 6.19 6.67 9.50
C VAL A 42 6.89 7.62 10.45
N VAL A 43 6.42 8.85 10.52
CA VAL A 43 6.93 9.88 11.42
C VAL A 43 5.76 10.49 12.18
N VAL A 44 5.93 10.66 13.48
CA VAL A 44 4.97 11.30 14.37
C VAL A 44 5.59 12.57 14.91
N ASP A 45 4.86 13.67 14.92
CA ASP A 45 5.25 14.86 15.65
C ASP A 45 4.69 14.79 17.08
N GLU A 46 5.55 14.43 18.03
CA GLU A 46 5.17 14.32 19.45
C GLU A 46 5.05 15.69 20.15
N THR A 47 5.58 16.74 19.53
CA THR A 47 5.61 18.09 20.12
C THR A 47 4.38 18.91 19.76
N ASP A 48 3.70 18.55 18.70
CA ASP A 48 2.48 19.19 18.23
C ASP A 48 1.28 18.27 18.47
N PHE A 49 0.14 18.85 18.77
CA PHE A 49 -1.12 18.15 18.79
C PHE A 49 -2.24 19.08 18.32
N VAL A 50 -3.18 18.52 17.61
CA VAL A 50 -4.33 19.25 17.11
C VAL A 50 -5.47 19.05 18.09
N ASP A 51 -5.93 20.16 18.71
CA ASP A 51 -7.06 20.16 19.65
C ASP A 51 -8.40 20.10 18.88
N GLU A 52 -8.52 19.06 18.04
CA GLU A 52 -9.72 18.79 17.26
C GLU A 52 -10.00 17.29 17.28
N ASP A 53 -11.25 16.92 17.12
CA ASP A 53 -11.68 15.52 17.03
C ASP A 53 -11.36 14.94 15.63
N PHE A 54 -10.13 15.17 15.16
CA PHE A 54 -9.64 14.84 13.83
C PHE A 54 -8.22 14.29 13.89
N LEU A 55 -7.98 13.13 13.25
CA LEU A 55 -6.65 12.56 13.10
C LEU A 55 -5.86 13.31 12.00
N PRO A 56 -4.78 14.02 12.33
CA PRO A 56 -3.95 14.75 11.35
C PRO A 56 -2.98 13.79 10.65
N LEU A 57 -3.53 12.84 9.86
CA LEU A 57 -2.79 11.87 9.08
C LEU A 57 -2.54 12.41 7.66
N THR A 58 -1.28 12.45 7.25
CA THR A 58 -0.85 12.76 5.88
C THR A 58 -0.16 11.56 5.28
N VAL A 59 -0.65 11.10 4.13
CA VAL A 59 -0.03 10.02 3.37
C VAL A 59 0.50 10.55 2.05
N GLN A 60 1.76 10.24 1.75
CA GLN A 60 2.41 10.55 0.48
C GLN A 60 2.93 9.26 -0.17
N TYR A 61 2.41 8.96 -1.35
CA TYR A 61 2.96 7.93 -2.22
C TYR A 61 3.72 8.62 -3.37
N ILE A 62 4.94 8.19 -3.61
CA ILE A 62 5.86 8.86 -4.54
C ILE A 62 6.49 7.83 -5.47
N GLU A 63 6.30 8.02 -6.78
CA GLU A 63 6.99 7.30 -7.83
C GLU A 63 8.08 8.19 -8.45
N LYS A 64 9.31 7.73 -8.38
CA LYS A 64 10.42 8.43 -9.02
C LYS A 64 10.67 7.87 -10.43
N SER A 65 10.91 8.73 -11.39
CA SER A 65 11.20 8.31 -12.77
C SER A 65 12.36 7.33 -12.86
N TYR A 66 13.36 7.45 -11.97
CA TYR A 66 14.49 6.54 -11.91
C TYR A 66 14.11 5.12 -11.49
N ALA A 67 13.02 4.93 -10.74
CA ALA A 67 12.56 3.62 -10.33
C ALA A 67 12.17 2.73 -11.54
N ALA A 68 11.73 3.36 -12.63
CA ALA A 68 11.48 2.73 -13.92
C ALA A 68 12.65 2.85 -14.92
N GLY A 69 13.84 3.26 -14.46
CA GLY A 69 15.01 3.49 -15.32
C GLY A 69 14.85 4.66 -16.31
N LYS A 70 14.01 5.64 -15.99
CA LYS A 70 13.68 6.75 -16.88
C LYS A 70 14.12 8.09 -16.27
N PHE A 71 14.27 9.09 -17.12
CA PHE A 71 14.39 10.48 -16.72
C PHE A 71 13.03 11.17 -16.72
N PRO A 72 12.81 12.19 -15.86
CA PRO A 72 11.58 12.97 -15.91
C PRO A 72 11.35 13.55 -17.30
N GLY A 73 10.11 13.41 -17.79
CA GLY A 73 9.69 13.94 -19.08
C GLY A 73 9.54 15.47 -19.08
N GLY A 74 9.09 16.01 -20.21
CA GLY A 74 8.79 17.42 -20.36
C GLY A 74 10.01 18.32 -20.51
N PHE A 75 9.78 19.63 -20.68
CA PHE A 75 10.81 20.63 -20.94
C PHE A 75 11.71 20.86 -19.70
N ILE A 76 11.11 20.87 -18.50
CA ILE A 76 11.80 21.22 -17.23
C ILE A 76 12.72 20.08 -16.76
N LYS A 77 12.52 18.84 -17.22
CA LYS A 77 13.27 17.65 -16.77
C LYS A 77 13.22 17.42 -15.28
N ARG A 78 12.10 17.75 -14.62
CA ARG A 78 11.84 17.59 -13.20
C ARG A 78 10.49 16.93 -12.95
N GLU A 79 10.41 16.15 -11.89
CA GLU A 79 9.15 15.70 -11.30
C GLU A 79 8.54 16.88 -10.53
N THR A 80 7.33 17.30 -10.89
CA THR A 80 6.72 18.54 -10.33
C THR A 80 5.52 18.22 -9.46
N LYS A 81 4.43 17.81 -10.07
CA LYS A 81 3.19 17.48 -9.36
C LYS A 81 3.03 15.96 -9.29
N PRO A 82 2.44 15.44 -8.20
CA PRO A 82 2.00 14.06 -8.17
C PRO A 82 1.07 13.75 -9.34
N SER A 83 1.20 12.58 -9.91
CA SER A 83 0.25 12.05 -10.90
C SER A 83 -1.10 11.71 -10.24
N ASP A 84 -2.13 11.53 -11.05
CA ASP A 84 -3.43 11.06 -10.55
C ASP A 84 -3.29 9.69 -9.87
N PHE A 85 -2.46 8.82 -10.41
CA PHE A 85 -2.17 7.51 -9.83
C PHE A 85 -1.50 7.64 -8.45
N GLU A 86 -0.51 8.50 -8.28
CA GLU A 86 0.13 8.76 -6.98
C GLU A 86 -0.87 9.32 -5.97
N THR A 87 -1.72 10.24 -6.41
CA THR A 87 -2.75 10.85 -5.56
C THR A 87 -3.79 9.81 -5.13
N LEU A 88 -4.29 8.99 -6.05
CA LEU A 88 -5.25 7.92 -5.74
C LEU A 88 -4.64 6.86 -4.83
N THR A 89 -3.41 6.43 -5.09
CA THR A 89 -2.71 5.47 -4.24
C THR A 89 -2.49 6.01 -2.83
N SER A 90 -2.12 7.30 -2.68
CA SER A 90 -2.03 7.95 -1.36
C SER A 90 -3.36 7.90 -0.62
N ARG A 91 -4.49 8.12 -1.31
CA ARG A 91 -5.84 8.06 -0.73
C ARG A 91 -6.25 6.64 -0.34
N ILE A 92 -5.89 5.63 -1.14
CA ILE A 92 -6.12 4.22 -0.82
C ILE A 92 -5.39 3.86 0.48
N VAL A 93 -4.12 4.20 0.59
CA VAL A 93 -3.31 3.95 1.79
C VAL A 93 -3.88 4.69 3.00
N ASP A 94 -4.22 5.98 2.87
CA ASP A 94 -4.82 6.78 3.96
C ASP A 94 -6.13 6.15 4.47
N ARG A 95 -7.06 5.84 3.57
CA ARG A 95 -8.37 5.28 3.94
C ARG A 95 -8.26 3.90 4.59
N SER A 96 -7.27 3.10 4.19
CA SER A 96 -7.05 1.77 4.75
C SER A 96 -6.38 1.81 6.12
N LEU A 97 -5.49 2.79 6.38
CA LEU A 97 -4.73 2.88 7.63
C LEU A 97 -5.37 3.77 8.68
N ARG A 98 -6.14 4.78 8.27
CA ARG A 98 -6.79 5.73 9.19
C ARG A 98 -7.64 5.06 10.29
N PRO A 99 -8.43 4.01 10.01
CA PRO A 99 -9.22 3.34 11.05
C PRO A 99 -8.42 2.60 12.11
N LEU A 100 -7.12 2.37 11.89
CA LEU A 100 -6.24 1.66 12.83
C LEU A 100 -5.84 2.52 14.02
N PHE A 101 -5.90 3.83 13.87
CA PHE A 101 -5.48 4.75 14.93
C PHE A 101 -6.51 4.79 16.06
N PRO A 102 -6.06 4.85 17.32
CA PRO A 102 -6.96 4.96 18.46
C PRO A 102 -7.78 6.25 18.38
N LYS A 103 -9.01 6.20 18.90
CA LYS A 103 -9.87 7.38 19.00
C LYS A 103 -9.19 8.45 19.86
N GLY A 104 -9.19 9.69 19.37
CA GLY A 104 -8.57 10.82 20.08
C GLY A 104 -7.06 10.93 19.87
N PHE A 105 -6.47 10.15 18.93
CA PHE A 105 -5.07 10.34 18.55
C PHE A 105 -4.93 11.69 17.81
N ALA A 106 -4.23 12.63 18.42
CA ALA A 106 -4.20 14.04 17.99
C ALA A 106 -2.84 14.50 17.43
N ASN A 107 -1.80 13.65 17.54
CA ASN A 107 -0.48 14.01 17.03
C ASN A 107 -0.44 13.89 15.48
N PRO A 108 0.19 14.85 14.78
CA PRO A 108 0.39 14.76 13.34
C PRO A 108 1.23 13.53 12.96
N VAL A 109 0.71 12.75 12.02
CA VAL A 109 1.39 11.56 11.48
C VAL A 109 1.63 11.76 9.99
N GLN A 110 2.86 11.53 9.57
CA GLN A 110 3.22 11.48 8.15
C GLN A 110 3.67 10.07 7.77
N ILE A 111 3.00 9.47 6.81
CA ILE A 111 3.39 8.22 6.16
C ILE A 111 3.90 8.54 4.78
N THR A 112 5.15 8.19 4.49
CA THR A 112 5.74 8.37 3.16
C THR A 112 6.08 7.02 2.57
N VAL A 113 5.54 6.73 1.40
CA VAL A 113 5.80 5.51 0.63
C VAL A 113 6.52 5.91 -0.66
N MET A 114 7.73 5.43 -0.83
CA MET A 114 8.58 5.78 -1.96
C MET A 114 8.95 4.54 -2.77
N VAL A 115 8.61 4.53 -4.06
CA VAL A 115 9.03 3.48 -4.99
C VAL A 115 10.45 3.78 -5.47
N LEU A 116 11.38 2.89 -5.13
CA LEU A 116 12.82 3.03 -5.45
C LEU A 116 13.23 2.22 -6.66
N SER A 117 12.54 1.11 -6.91
CA SER A 117 12.65 0.28 -8.12
C SER A 117 11.29 -0.31 -8.43
N ALA A 118 10.91 -0.37 -9.69
CA ALA A 118 9.61 -0.88 -10.12
C ALA A 118 9.75 -1.89 -11.25
N ASP A 119 9.25 -3.10 -11.01
CA ASP A 119 8.95 -4.05 -12.07
C ASP A 119 7.66 -3.62 -12.79
N LYS A 120 7.62 -3.81 -14.10
CA LYS A 120 6.46 -3.44 -14.93
C LYS A 120 5.21 -4.25 -14.61
N GLU A 121 5.39 -5.49 -14.15
CA GLU A 121 4.32 -6.43 -13.83
C GLU A 121 3.84 -6.33 -12.37
N ALA A 122 4.54 -5.58 -11.52
CA ALA A 122 4.19 -5.46 -10.12
C ALA A 122 2.96 -4.56 -9.90
N ASP A 123 2.10 -4.98 -8.98
CA ASP A 123 1.03 -4.13 -8.46
C ASP A 123 1.59 -3.22 -7.35
N LEU A 124 1.90 -1.98 -7.73
CA LEU A 124 2.48 -1.01 -6.83
C LEU A 124 1.51 -0.52 -5.74
N GLN A 125 0.19 -0.55 -5.98
CA GLN A 125 -0.81 -0.14 -4.99
C GLN A 125 -0.90 -1.14 -3.84
N VAL A 126 -0.95 -2.44 -4.15
CA VAL A 126 -0.93 -3.51 -3.15
C VAL A 126 0.37 -3.45 -2.33
N LEU A 127 1.52 -3.38 -3.00
CA LEU A 127 2.81 -3.34 -2.32
C LEU A 127 3.00 -2.06 -1.49
N ALA A 128 2.45 -0.92 -1.95
CA ALA A 128 2.49 0.34 -1.22
C ALA A 128 1.74 0.27 0.11
N LEU A 129 0.51 -0.27 0.11
CA LEU A 129 -0.24 -0.44 1.35
C LEU A 129 0.44 -1.44 2.28
N ASN A 130 0.89 -2.58 1.77
CA ASN A 130 1.59 -3.59 2.58
C ASN A 130 2.85 -3.01 3.23
N ALA A 131 3.66 -2.23 2.49
CA ALA A 131 4.83 -1.57 3.04
C ALA A 131 4.48 -0.50 4.08
N ALA A 132 3.45 0.32 3.83
CA ALA A 132 2.99 1.36 4.75
C ALA A 132 2.43 0.77 6.04
N SER A 133 1.60 -0.26 5.94
CA SER A 133 1.06 -0.99 7.09
C SER A 133 2.18 -1.64 7.92
N ALA A 134 3.16 -2.25 7.26
CA ALA A 134 4.31 -2.86 7.92
C ALA A 134 5.18 -1.80 8.65
N ALA A 135 5.40 -0.63 8.04
CA ALA A 135 6.12 0.48 8.67
C ALA A 135 5.35 1.04 9.88
N LEU A 136 4.04 1.17 9.76
CA LEU A 136 3.18 1.62 10.85
C LEU A 136 3.15 0.61 12.01
N TYR A 137 3.09 -0.69 11.72
CA TYR A 137 3.07 -1.74 12.72
C TYR A 137 4.36 -1.83 13.56
N VAL A 138 5.51 -1.46 12.99
CA VAL A 138 6.81 -1.45 13.71
C VAL A 138 7.17 -0.09 14.29
N SER A 139 6.30 0.90 14.16
CA SER A 139 6.45 2.22 14.79
C SER A 139 6.09 2.19 16.26
N ASP A 140 6.32 3.30 16.94
CA ASP A 140 5.96 3.50 18.35
C ASP A 140 4.47 3.90 18.53
N ILE A 141 3.69 3.96 17.43
CA ILE A 141 2.26 4.26 17.48
C ILE A 141 1.52 3.01 17.95
N ASP A 142 0.68 3.16 18.95
CA ASP A 142 -0.14 2.08 19.49
C ASP A 142 -1.33 1.81 18.55
N ILE A 143 -1.14 0.94 17.57
CA ILE A 143 -2.17 0.45 16.65
C ILE A 143 -2.60 -0.96 17.01
N PHE A 144 -3.89 -1.26 16.84
CA PHE A 144 -4.46 -2.55 17.27
C PHE A 144 -4.15 -3.71 16.32
N ASN A 145 -4.12 -3.46 15.01
CA ASN A 145 -3.97 -4.50 13.98
C ASN A 145 -3.11 -4.01 12.80
N SER A 146 -2.53 -4.95 12.06
CA SER A 146 -1.96 -4.69 10.74
C SER A 146 -3.03 -4.86 9.66
N VAL A 147 -2.84 -4.18 8.53
CA VAL A 147 -3.70 -4.28 7.35
C VAL A 147 -2.87 -4.78 6.18
N SER A 148 -3.44 -5.66 5.39
CA SER A 148 -2.87 -6.12 4.12
C SER A 148 -3.80 -5.80 2.97
N ALA A 149 -3.23 -5.65 1.78
CA ALA A 149 -3.98 -5.53 0.54
C ALA A 149 -3.78 -6.74 -0.36
N VAL A 150 -4.79 -7.03 -1.14
CA VAL A 150 -4.78 -8.02 -2.21
C VAL A 150 -5.54 -7.47 -3.42
N ARG A 151 -5.08 -7.79 -4.62
CA ARG A 151 -5.84 -7.58 -5.85
C ARG A 151 -6.37 -8.90 -6.35
N VAL A 152 -7.62 -8.90 -6.79
CA VAL A 152 -8.30 -10.08 -7.32
C VAL A 152 -8.75 -9.78 -8.74
N GLY A 153 -8.40 -10.65 -9.67
CA GLY A 153 -8.85 -10.60 -11.06
C GLY A 153 -9.67 -11.83 -11.42
N LYS A 154 -10.47 -11.73 -12.50
CA LYS A 154 -11.19 -12.88 -13.12
C LYS A 154 -10.72 -13.00 -14.57
N ILE A 155 -9.95 -14.04 -14.86
CA ILE A 155 -9.32 -14.30 -16.15
C ILE A 155 -9.80 -15.65 -16.67
N ASP A 156 -10.38 -15.69 -17.87
CA ASP A 156 -10.95 -16.90 -18.46
C ASP A 156 -11.95 -17.64 -17.56
N GLY A 157 -12.65 -16.86 -16.69
CA GLY A 157 -13.62 -17.39 -15.73
C GLY A 157 -13.04 -17.85 -14.40
N GLU A 158 -11.70 -17.86 -14.24
CA GLU A 158 -11.02 -18.25 -13.01
C GLU A 158 -10.62 -17.03 -12.17
N ILE A 159 -10.71 -17.17 -10.84
CA ILE A 159 -10.27 -16.15 -9.88
C ILE A 159 -8.75 -16.25 -9.68
N VAL A 160 -8.07 -15.13 -9.87
CA VAL A 160 -6.62 -15.01 -9.71
C VAL A 160 -6.31 -13.97 -8.63
N PHE A 161 -5.58 -14.38 -7.59
CA PHE A 161 -5.11 -13.49 -6.54
C PHE A 161 -3.76 -12.87 -6.90
N ASN A 162 -3.61 -11.58 -6.65
CA ASN A 162 -2.42 -10.80 -6.97
C ASN A 162 -1.96 -11.02 -8.43
N PRO A 163 -2.86 -10.83 -9.42
CA PRO A 163 -2.49 -10.95 -10.82
C PRO A 163 -1.42 -9.93 -11.17
N THR A 164 -0.63 -10.22 -12.21
CA THR A 164 0.29 -9.25 -12.78
C THR A 164 -0.47 -8.14 -13.50
N ARG A 165 0.20 -7.03 -13.78
CA ARG A 165 -0.41 -5.92 -14.51
C ARG A 165 -0.95 -6.35 -15.87
N SER A 166 -0.19 -7.14 -16.62
CA SER A 166 -0.62 -7.69 -17.91
C SER A 166 -1.85 -8.62 -17.78
N GLN A 167 -1.98 -9.32 -16.67
CA GLN A 167 -3.14 -10.17 -16.38
C GLN A 167 -4.38 -9.34 -16.04
N ILE A 168 -4.24 -8.25 -15.28
CA ILE A 168 -5.35 -7.35 -14.96
C ILE A 168 -5.91 -6.69 -16.24
N GLU A 169 -5.07 -6.34 -17.20
CA GLU A 169 -5.52 -5.76 -18.48
C GLU A 169 -6.43 -6.72 -19.29
N GLN A 170 -6.35 -8.01 -19.03
CA GLN A 170 -7.17 -9.05 -19.67
C GLN A 170 -8.34 -9.51 -18.78
N SER A 171 -8.39 -9.02 -17.56
CA SER A 171 -9.37 -9.43 -16.56
C SER A 171 -10.73 -8.77 -16.78
N THR A 172 -11.81 -9.51 -16.55
CA THR A 172 -13.17 -8.97 -16.51
C THR A 172 -13.52 -8.35 -15.16
N LEU A 173 -12.69 -8.58 -14.14
CA LEU A 173 -12.81 -8.06 -12.80
C LEU A 173 -11.47 -7.43 -12.38
N ASP A 174 -11.50 -6.24 -11.84
CA ASP A 174 -10.39 -5.65 -11.08
C ASP A 174 -10.92 -5.27 -9.70
N LEU A 175 -10.60 -6.09 -8.70
CA LEU A 175 -11.05 -5.91 -7.33
C LEU A 175 -9.85 -5.71 -6.42
N TYR A 176 -9.75 -4.54 -5.81
CA TYR A 176 -8.77 -4.22 -4.78
C TYR A 176 -9.44 -4.33 -3.41
N LEU A 177 -8.87 -5.13 -2.54
CA LEU A 177 -9.33 -5.34 -1.17
C LEU A 177 -8.21 -4.96 -0.20
N ALA A 178 -8.58 -4.30 0.89
CA ALA A 178 -7.68 -4.11 2.01
C ALA A 178 -8.42 -4.34 3.32
N GLY A 179 -7.79 -5.10 4.22
CA GLY A 179 -8.39 -5.45 5.49
C GLY A 179 -7.39 -5.97 6.50
N SER A 180 -7.87 -6.14 7.71
CA SER A 180 -7.22 -6.87 8.78
C SER A 180 -7.68 -8.32 8.79
N LYS A 181 -7.20 -9.12 9.75
CA LYS A 181 -7.68 -10.50 9.94
C LYS A 181 -9.19 -10.59 10.22
N GLU A 182 -9.78 -9.55 10.80
CA GLU A 182 -11.15 -9.56 11.30
C GLU A 182 -12.09 -8.69 10.47
N ASP A 183 -11.57 -7.60 9.87
CA ASP A 183 -12.37 -6.58 9.23
C ASP A 183 -11.86 -6.22 7.83
N MET A 184 -12.77 -6.08 6.90
CA MET A 184 -12.51 -5.47 5.61
C MET A 184 -12.67 -3.95 5.73
N LEU A 185 -11.62 -3.21 5.38
CA LEU A 185 -11.54 -1.77 5.58
C LEU A 185 -11.74 -0.98 4.30
N MET A 186 -11.34 -1.56 3.15
CA MET A 186 -11.45 -0.89 1.87
C MET A 186 -11.72 -1.86 0.74
N ILE A 187 -12.63 -1.45 -0.16
CA ILE A 187 -12.99 -2.16 -1.37
C ILE A 187 -13.01 -1.16 -2.51
N GLU A 188 -12.29 -1.45 -3.59
CA GLU A 188 -12.45 -0.78 -4.88
C GLU A 188 -12.63 -1.83 -5.96
N MET A 189 -13.68 -1.70 -6.78
CA MET A 189 -14.00 -2.68 -7.80
C MET A 189 -14.33 -2.02 -9.12
N GLN A 190 -13.82 -2.61 -10.18
CA GLN A 190 -14.22 -2.36 -11.57
C GLN A 190 -14.52 -3.70 -12.23
N THR A 191 -15.68 -3.83 -12.88
CA THR A 191 -16.10 -5.06 -13.53
C THR A 191 -16.70 -4.80 -14.91
N LEU A 192 -16.52 -5.73 -15.82
CA LEU A 192 -17.11 -5.76 -17.17
C LEU A 192 -18.22 -6.82 -17.24
N GLY A 193 -19.43 -6.46 -16.75
CA GLY A 193 -20.63 -7.26 -16.93
C GLY A 193 -20.75 -8.54 -16.08
N SER A 194 -20.03 -8.61 -14.95
CA SER A 194 -20.17 -9.72 -13.98
C SER A 194 -21.15 -9.36 -12.86
N ASP A 195 -21.70 -10.38 -12.19
CA ASP A 195 -22.55 -10.17 -11.01
C ASP A 195 -21.67 -9.70 -9.84
N GLU A 196 -21.88 -8.46 -9.38
CA GLU A 196 -21.09 -7.82 -8.34
C GLU A 196 -21.16 -8.55 -7.00
N VAL A 197 -22.33 -9.13 -6.66
CA VAL A 197 -22.54 -9.81 -5.38
C VAL A 197 -21.77 -11.12 -5.33
N GLU A 198 -21.83 -11.92 -6.38
CA GLU A 198 -21.11 -13.20 -6.47
C GLU A 198 -19.58 -12.99 -6.35
N ILE A 199 -19.07 -11.94 -6.99
CA ILE A 199 -17.64 -11.61 -6.97
C ILE A 199 -17.18 -11.17 -5.58
N LEU A 200 -17.96 -10.34 -4.90
CA LEU A 200 -17.64 -9.89 -3.54
C LEU A 200 -17.64 -11.04 -2.55
N GLU A 201 -18.63 -11.95 -2.64
CA GLU A 201 -18.67 -13.14 -1.80
C GLU A 201 -17.46 -14.05 -2.02
N MET A 202 -17.05 -14.28 -3.28
CA MET A 202 -15.86 -15.09 -3.59
C MET A 202 -14.56 -14.44 -3.12
N GLY A 203 -14.42 -13.12 -3.23
CA GLY A 203 -13.24 -12.39 -2.77
C GLY A 203 -13.11 -12.31 -1.24
N MET A 204 -14.21 -12.46 -0.51
CA MET A 204 -14.25 -12.45 0.96
C MET A 204 -13.93 -13.81 1.60
N ILE A 205 -14.04 -14.92 0.86
CA ILE A 205 -13.94 -16.27 1.43
C ILE A 205 -12.48 -16.68 1.68
N ASP A 206 -11.52 -16.14 0.93
CA ASP A 206 -10.09 -16.48 1.09
C ASP A 206 -9.15 -15.31 0.73
N PRO A 207 -9.18 -14.20 1.48
CA PRO A 207 -8.42 -13.00 1.12
C PRO A 207 -6.94 -13.04 1.52
N LEU A 208 -6.49 -14.04 2.30
CA LEU A 208 -5.12 -14.06 2.88
C LEU A 208 -4.54 -15.47 2.98
#